data_1ca704163dbf0fb608fb95f3da32825a
#
_entry.id   1ca704163dbf0fb608fb95f3da32825a
#
_cell.length_a   1.000
_cell.length_b   1.000
_cell.length_c   1.000
_cell.angle_alpha   90.00
_cell.angle_beta   90.00
_cell.angle_gamma   90.00
#
_symmetry.space_group_name_H-M   'P 1'
#
loop_
_entity.id
_entity.type
_entity.pdbx_description
1 polymer ?
#
loop_
_entity_poly.entity_id
_entity_poly.type
_entity_poly.pdbx_seq_one_letter_code
_entity_poly.pdbx_strand_id
1 'polypeptide(L)'
;MASSYSSDIQLEIITTGEKAGQWGGITNTNLQILEQSSSGALDVDMASGSVTLLLTDGATSNGKNAYLRLHGTLAGDRTITMPSGSGVTRVWIMKDDTVRGTSNRTLGVLTASGSTTQIPPGATVLCKSNGTETVMDIIQKGYATITDSNSPYTTVAGAQIFANTTANPITINLPASPAVGDEVSVLDTRGTWGSNNCTIGRNGSPINSATSD
;
A
#
# COMPACT_ATOMS: atom_id res chain seq x y z
N MET A 1 20.57 0.86 34.16
CA MET A 1 19.43 0.00 33.84
C MET A 1 19.18 0.09 32.33
N ALA A 2 18.51 -0.92 31.72
CA ALA A 2 18.13 -0.83 30.32
C ALA A 2 17.04 0.22 30.15
N SER A 3 17.10 1.02 29.08
CA SER A 3 16.06 1.99 28.75
C SER A 3 14.74 1.28 28.48
N SER A 4 13.63 1.92 28.81
CA SER A 4 12.28 1.52 28.40
C SER A 4 11.78 2.45 27.29
N TYR A 5 10.81 1.97 26.50
CA TYR A 5 10.32 2.71 25.34
C TYR A 5 8.79 2.69 25.30
N SER A 6 8.19 3.73 24.69
CA SER A 6 6.75 3.76 24.47
C SER A 6 6.34 2.73 23.40
N SER A 7 5.11 2.19 23.51
CA SER A 7 4.66 1.08 22.67
C SER A 7 4.53 1.41 21.19
N ASP A 8 4.01 2.58 20.83
CA ASP A 8 3.58 2.87 19.46
C ASP A 8 4.66 3.50 18.58
N ILE A 9 5.38 4.48 19.13
CA ILE A 9 6.39 5.26 18.39
C ILE A 9 7.79 5.12 18.97
N GLN A 10 7.96 4.26 19.98
CA GLN A 10 9.26 3.90 20.54
C GLN A 10 10.07 5.11 21.05
N LEU A 11 9.41 6.01 21.80
CA LEU A 11 10.09 7.08 22.54
C LEU A 11 10.86 6.49 23.70
N GLU A 12 12.09 6.97 23.96
CA GLU A 12 12.84 6.57 25.14
C GLU A 12 12.22 7.20 26.39
N ILE A 13 11.84 6.35 27.34
CA ILE A 13 11.28 6.77 28.63
C ILE A 13 12.42 6.80 29.66
N ILE A 14 12.75 8.00 30.12
CA ILE A 14 13.84 8.22 31.08
C ILE A 14 13.30 8.06 32.48
N THR A 15 13.92 7.17 33.26
CA THR A 15 13.64 7.05 34.70
C THR A 15 14.32 8.18 35.50
N THR A 16 13.63 8.74 36.49
CA THR A 16 14.18 9.80 37.34
C THR A 16 15.52 9.38 37.94
N GLY A 17 16.53 10.22 37.79
CA GLY A 17 17.89 9.98 38.28
C GLY A 17 18.79 9.21 37.31
N GLU A 18 18.27 8.73 36.19
CA GLU A 18 19.06 8.10 35.12
C GLU A 18 19.51 9.11 34.05
N LYS A 19 20.45 8.66 33.19
CA LYS A 19 20.90 9.42 32.02
C LYS A 19 21.46 10.82 32.32
N ALA A 20 22.15 10.99 33.46
CA ALA A 20 22.81 12.26 33.81
C ALA A 20 23.70 12.74 32.65
N GLY A 21 23.50 13.98 32.21
CA GLY A 21 24.22 14.59 31.10
C GLY A 21 23.75 14.16 29.71
N GLN A 22 22.83 13.19 29.56
CA GLN A 22 22.31 12.68 28.27
C GLN A 22 20.85 13.06 28.04
N TRP A 23 20.09 13.40 29.05
CA TRP A 23 18.65 13.61 28.97
C TRP A 23 18.25 14.65 27.89
N GLY A 24 19.07 15.71 27.73
CA GLY A 24 18.82 16.72 26.70
C GLY A 24 18.88 16.14 25.28
N GLY A 25 19.86 15.29 24.99
CA GLY A 25 19.97 14.57 23.71
C GLY A 25 18.79 13.63 23.49
N ILE A 26 18.43 12.84 24.50
CA ILE A 26 17.28 11.92 24.44
C ILE A 26 15.98 12.68 24.21
N THR A 27 15.77 13.79 24.93
CA THR A 27 14.58 14.65 24.75
C THR A 27 14.50 15.19 23.32
N ASN A 28 15.62 15.70 22.78
CA ASN A 28 15.66 16.20 21.40
C ASN A 28 15.34 15.08 20.38
N THR A 29 15.89 13.88 20.58
CA THR A 29 15.57 12.73 19.73
C THR A 29 14.09 12.35 19.83
N ASN A 30 13.51 12.34 21.02
CA ASN A 30 12.09 12.09 21.21
C ASN A 30 11.21 13.14 20.52
N LEU A 31 11.60 14.42 20.55
CA LEU A 31 10.90 15.49 19.82
C LEU A 31 10.99 15.28 18.30
N GLN A 32 12.15 14.86 17.78
CA GLN A 32 12.30 14.51 16.36
C GLN A 32 11.42 13.32 15.96
N ILE A 33 11.30 12.31 16.83
CA ILE A 33 10.40 11.16 16.59
C ILE A 33 8.94 11.63 16.58
N LEU A 34 8.54 12.51 17.48
CA LEU A 34 7.19 13.10 17.50
C LEU A 34 6.90 13.91 16.23
N GLU A 35 7.84 14.74 15.78
CA GLU A 35 7.73 15.48 14.54
C GLU A 35 7.60 14.54 13.34
N GLN A 36 8.48 13.53 13.23
CA GLN A 36 8.41 12.50 12.20
C GLN A 36 7.06 11.77 12.20
N SER A 37 6.53 11.48 13.38
CA SER A 37 5.27 10.73 13.53
C SER A 37 4.02 11.55 13.21
N SER A 38 4.08 12.87 13.37
CA SER A 38 2.95 13.77 13.12
C SER A 38 2.93 14.32 11.69
N SER A 39 4.10 14.67 11.14
CA SER A 39 4.23 15.38 9.87
C SER A 39 5.29 14.82 8.93
N GLY A 40 6.01 13.77 9.34
CA GLY A 40 7.05 13.16 8.53
C GLY A 40 6.49 12.54 7.25
N ALA A 41 7.13 12.86 6.12
CA ALA A 41 6.88 12.27 4.82
C ALA A 41 8.14 11.53 4.35
N LEU A 42 7.95 10.35 3.73
CA LEU A 42 9.04 9.55 3.21
C LEU A 42 8.72 9.06 1.79
N ASP A 43 9.64 9.28 0.87
CA ASP A 43 9.62 8.65 -0.44
C ASP A 43 10.22 7.24 -0.32
N VAL A 44 9.47 6.23 -0.73
CA VAL A 44 9.83 4.82 -0.66
C VAL A 44 10.00 4.29 -2.08
N ASP A 45 11.23 3.96 -2.47
CA ASP A 45 11.53 3.36 -3.77
C ASP A 45 11.13 1.88 -3.79
N MET A 46 10.10 1.56 -4.56
CA MET A 46 9.61 0.20 -4.77
C MET A 46 10.21 -0.48 -6.01
N ALA A 47 11.01 0.22 -6.81
CA ALA A 47 11.67 -0.37 -7.97
C ALA A 47 12.72 -1.39 -7.54
N SER A 48 13.48 -1.09 -6.50
CA SER A 48 14.58 -1.91 -5.99
C SER A 48 14.13 -3.14 -5.22
N GLY A 49 12.94 -3.14 -4.60
CA GLY A 49 12.46 -4.29 -3.82
C GLY A 49 11.23 -4.01 -2.97
N SER A 50 10.80 -5.04 -2.24
CA SER A 50 9.84 -4.89 -1.14
C SER A 50 10.50 -4.22 0.07
N VAL A 51 9.75 -3.47 0.85
CA VAL A 51 10.27 -2.67 1.96
C VAL A 51 9.61 -3.09 3.27
N THR A 52 10.41 -3.20 4.33
CA THR A 52 9.91 -3.39 5.70
C THR A 52 9.95 -2.07 6.45
N LEU A 53 8.81 -1.71 7.04
CA LEU A 53 8.73 -0.56 7.94
C LEU A 53 9.25 -0.95 9.32
N LEU A 54 10.15 -0.15 9.85
CA LEU A 54 10.80 -0.38 11.13
C LEU A 54 10.39 0.71 12.13
N LEU A 55 10.17 0.31 13.38
CA LEU A 55 10.01 1.20 14.53
C LEU A 55 11.21 0.97 15.45
N THR A 56 12.26 1.77 15.27
CA THR A 56 13.50 1.64 16.05
C THR A 56 13.37 2.33 17.40
N ASP A 57 13.74 1.63 18.47
CA ASP A 57 13.71 2.13 19.84
C ASP A 57 14.55 3.41 19.98
N GLY A 58 13.96 4.47 20.48
CA GLY A 58 14.65 5.74 20.79
C GLY A 58 15.34 6.42 19.60
N ALA A 59 14.97 6.08 18.36
CA ALA A 59 15.56 6.66 17.15
C ALA A 59 14.52 6.90 16.06
N THR A 60 14.81 7.79 15.12
CA THR A 60 14.02 7.93 13.90
C THR A 60 14.13 6.67 13.03
N SER A 61 13.07 6.33 12.29
CA SER A 61 13.07 5.16 11.38
C SER A 61 11.98 5.30 10.32
N ASN A 62 12.09 4.52 9.24
CA ASN A 62 11.19 4.63 8.09
C ASN A 62 9.71 4.43 8.45
N GLY A 63 9.40 3.52 9.37
CA GLY A 63 8.04 3.25 9.83
C GLY A 63 7.45 4.33 10.75
N LYS A 64 8.24 5.32 11.19
CA LYS A 64 7.75 6.42 12.03
C LYS A 64 7.19 7.60 11.23
N ASN A 65 7.33 7.63 9.91
CA ASN A 65 6.72 8.67 9.09
C ASN A 65 5.19 8.49 9.01
N ALA A 66 4.47 9.61 9.02
CA ALA A 66 3.01 9.63 8.90
C ALA A 66 2.54 9.38 7.47
N TYR A 67 3.29 9.87 6.49
CA TYR A 67 2.99 9.76 5.07
C TYR A 67 4.11 9.03 4.34
N LEU A 68 3.74 8.06 3.49
CA LEU A 68 4.64 7.30 2.63
C LEU A 68 4.21 7.47 1.17
N ARG A 69 5.11 7.99 0.34
CA ARG A 69 4.93 8.02 -1.10
C ARG A 69 5.68 6.84 -1.70
N LEU A 70 4.95 5.86 -2.23
CA LEU A 70 5.50 4.67 -2.84
C LEU A 70 5.72 4.95 -4.33
N HIS A 71 6.95 4.93 -4.80
CA HIS A 71 7.29 5.31 -6.18
C HIS A 71 8.21 4.30 -6.87
N GLY A 72 8.46 4.51 -8.16
CA GLY A 72 9.35 3.70 -8.97
C GLY A 72 8.62 2.72 -9.91
N THR A 73 9.33 2.20 -10.90
CA THR A 73 8.80 1.19 -11.83
C THR A 73 8.99 -0.19 -11.26
N LEU A 74 7.90 -0.93 -11.06
CA LEU A 74 7.95 -2.25 -10.45
C LEU A 74 8.56 -3.28 -11.41
N ALA A 75 9.69 -3.87 -11.03
CA ALA A 75 10.32 -4.99 -11.75
C ALA A 75 9.68 -6.35 -11.40
N GLY A 76 8.86 -6.42 -10.33
CA GLY A 76 8.15 -7.60 -9.84
C GLY A 76 7.03 -7.17 -8.91
N ASP A 77 6.29 -8.12 -8.37
CA ASP A 77 5.33 -7.86 -7.29
C ASP A 77 6.09 -7.34 -6.06
N ARG A 78 5.50 -6.36 -5.37
CA ARG A 78 6.13 -5.69 -4.23
C ARG A 78 5.18 -5.61 -3.05
N THR A 79 5.76 -5.61 -1.86
CA THR A 79 5.02 -5.44 -0.60
C THR A 79 5.69 -4.42 0.31
N ILE A 80 4.87 -3.70 1.05
CA ILE A 80 5.27 -2.99 2.26
C ILE A 80 4.94 -3.89 3.45
N THR A 81 5.97 -4.36 4.16
CA THR A 81 5.76 -5.15 5.37
C THR A 81 5.58 -4.21 6.56
N MET A 82 4.45 -4.37 7.24
CA MET A 82 4.10 -3.56 8.40
C MET A 82 4.90 -3.98 9.63
N PRO A 83 5.20 -3.04 10.55
CA PRO A 83 5.84 -3.38 11.81
C PRO A 83 5.01 -4.40 12.58
N SER A 84 5.69 -5.39 13.16
CA SER A 84 5.10 -6.41 14.03
C SER A 84 5.46 -6.16 15.49
N GLY A 85 4.62 -6.59 16.40
CA GLY A 85 4.85 -6.53 17.84
C GLY A 85 3.57 -6.23 18.61
N SER A 86 3.41 -6.85 19.77
CA SER A 86 2.26 -6.58 20.64
C SER A 86 2.28 -5.15 21.13
N GLY A 87 1.16 -4.45 21.00
CA GLY A 87 0.99 -3.08 21.48
C GLY A 87 1.32 -1.99 20.47
N VAL A 88 1.84 -2.30 19.27
CA VAL A 88 2.04 -1.30 18.23
C VAL A 88 0.70 -0.96 17.57
N THR A 89 0.14 0.19 17.88
CA THR A 89 -1.05 0.71 17.19
C THR A 89 -0.70 1.99 16.46
N ARG A 90 -0.76 1.94 15.13
CA ARG A 90 -0.35 3.09 14.32
C ARG A 90 -1.14 3.17 13.02
N VAL A 91 -1.23 4.39 12.50
CA VAL A 91 -1.85 4.72 11.23
C VAL A 91 -0.79 5.32 10.29
N TRP A 92 -0.83 4.93 9.02
CA TRP A 92 -0.05 5.50 7.93
C TRP A 92 -0.97 5.91 6.80
N ILE A 93 -0.64 7.01 6.15
CA ILE A 93 -1.20 7.37 4.84
C ILE A 93 -0.17 6.95 3.79
N MET A 94 -0.58 6.11 2.84
CA MET A 94 0.29 5.65 1.77
C MET A 94 -0.27 6.06 0.42
N LYS A 95 0.54 6.75 -0.39
CA LYS A 95 0.21 7.11 -1.78
C LYS A 95 0.95 6.18 -2.73
N ASP A 96 0.22 5.51 -3.60
CA ASP A 96 0.81 4.74 -4.69
C ASP A 96 1.07 5.64 -5.91
N ASP A 97 2.33 5.96 -6.15
CA ASP A 97 2.85 6.63 -7.35
C ASP A 97 3.76 5.68 -8.16
N THR A 98 3.60 4.37 -7.98
CA THR A 98 4.39 3.38 -8.72
C THR A 98 3.88 3.21 -10.16
N VAL A 99 4.81 2.85 -11.04
CA VAL A 99 4.49 2.41 -12.40
C VAL A 99 4.50 0.89 -12.46
N ARG A 100 3.35 0.27 -12.80
CA ARG A 100 3.21 -1.19 -12.81
C ARG A 100 3.89 -1.88 -14.00
N GLY A 101 4.32 -1.11 -15.01
CA GLY A 101 4.85 -1.63 -16.26
C GLY A 101 3.81 -2.40 -17.08
N THR A 102 4.26 -3.21 -18.03
CA THR A 102 3.40 -4.02 -18.91
C THR A 102 3.03 -5.39 -18.33
N SER A 103 3.60 -5.77 -17.18
CA SER A 103 3.54 -7.13 -16.64
C SER A 103 2.61 -7.31 -15.45
N ASN A 104 1.58 -6.48 -15.33
CA ASN A 104 0.51 -6.69 -14.32
C ASN A 104 1.03 -6.81 -12.86
N ARG A 105 2.04 -6.02 -12.50
CA ARG A 105 2.67 -6.08 -11.19
C ARG A 105 1.76 -5.60 -10.08
N THR A 106 1.86 -6.22 -8.93
CA THR A 106 1.06 -5.87 -7.75
C THR A 106 1.91 -5.14 -6.71
N LEU A 107 1.25 -4.29 -5.94
CA LEU A 107 1.79 -3.65 -4.75
C LEU A 107 0.81 -3.90 -3.60
N GLY A 108 1.30 -4.44 -2.51
CA GLY A 108 0.45 -4.77 -1.37
C GLY A 108 1.06 -4.38 -0.04
N VAL A 109 0.20 -4.34 0.97
CA VAL A 109 0.59 -4.23 2.37
C VAL A 109 0.59 -5.62 2.97
N LEU A 110 1.74 -6.04 3.49
CA LEU A 110 1.93 -7.34 4.14
C LEU A 110 1.84 -7.18 5.65
N THR A 111 0.93 -7.90 6.27
CA THR A 111 0.79 -7.94 7.74
C THR A 111 1.86 -8.85 8.36
N ALA A 112 2.05 -8.72 9.67
CA ALA A 112 2.91 -9.64 10.44
C ALA A 112 2.41 -11.09 10.39
N SER A 113 1.11 -11.32 10.21
CA SER A 113 0.50 -12.65 10.06
C SER A 113 0.68 -13.26 8.66
N GLY A 114 1.29 -12.53 7.72
CA GLY A 114 1.55 -13.00 6.36
C GLY A 114 0.42 -12.78 5.36
N SER A 115 -0.68 -12.13 5.74
CA SER A 115 -1.73 -11.72 4.80
C SER A 115 -1.32 -10.49 4.03
N THR A 116 -1.61 -10.46 2.72
CA THR A 116 -1.34 -9.31 1.86
C THR A 116 -2.64 -8.71 1.35
N THR A 117 -2.83 -7.41 1.58
CA THR A 117 -3.92 -6.61 0.99
C THR A 117 -3.35 -5.75 -0.13
N GLN A 118 -3.95 -5.81 -1.31
CA GLN A 118 -3.44 -5.10 -2.49
C GLN A 118 -3.80 -3.61 -2.44
N ILE A 119 -2.83 -2.76 -2.77
CA ILE A 119 -3.06 -1.32 -2.99
C ILE A 119 -3.47 -1.13 -4.46
N PRO A 120 -4.68 -0.58 -4.75
CA PRO A 120 -5.07 -0.28 -6.11
C PRO A 120 -4.13 0.73 -6.76
N PRO A 121 -3.81 0.60 -8.06
CA PRO A 121 -2.90 1.51 -8.75
C PRO A 121 -3.32 2.97 -8.61
N GLY A 122 -2.36 3.82 -8.22
CA GLY A 122 -2.57 5.26 -8.06
C GLY A 122 -3.42 5.67 -6.84
N ALA A 123 -3.86 4.72 -6.01
CA ALA A 123 -4.68 5.02 -4.84
C ALA A 123 -3.89 5.69 -3.71
N THR A 124 -4.60 6.43 -2.88
CA THR A 124 -4.12 6.81 -1.55
C THR A 124 -4.91 6.02 -0.52
N VAL A 125 -4.22 5.34 0.37
CA VAL A 125 -4.81 4.46 1.36
C VAL A 125 -4.45 4.87 2.78
N LEU A 126 -5.36 4.65 3.70
CA LEU A 126 -5.13 4.72 5.14
C LEU A 126 -4.89 3.30 5.64
N CYS A 127 -3.69 3.02 6.14
CA CYS A 127 -3.35 1.75 6.74
C CYS A 127 -3.28 1.88 8.25
N LYS A 128 -4.06 1.08 8.97
CA LYS A 128 -4.01 0.96 10.43
C LYS A 128 -3.49 -0.42 10.79
N SER A 129 -2.47 -0.48 11.63
CA SER A 129 -2.00 -1.74 12.21
C SER A 129 -2.12 -1.71 13.73
N ASN A 130 -2.41 -2.85 14.33
CA ASN A 130 -2.35 -3.09 15.77
C ASN A 130 -1.20 -4.05 16.15
N GLY A 131 -0.22 -4.20 15.25
CA GLY A 131 0.92 -5.11 15.39
C GLY A 131 0.65 -6.56 14.99
N THR A 132 -0.60 -6.94 14.80
CA THR A 132 -1.03 -8.30 14.38
C THR A 132 -1.83 -8.22 13.09
N GLU A 133 -2.80 -7.34 13.04
CA GLU A 133 -3.69 -7.14 11.91
C GLU A 133 -3.43 -5.78 11.25
N THR A 134 -3.72 -5.70 9.97
CA THR A 134 -3.71 -4.43 9.23
C THR A 134 -5.03 -4.27 8.52
N VAL A 135 -5.68 -3.14 8.77
CA VAL A 135 -6.86 -2.68 8.05
C VAL A 135 -6.43 -1.59 7.09
N MET A 136 -6.91 -1.65 5.87
CA MET A 136 -6.61 -0.68 4.83
C MET A 136 -7.91 -0.10 4.26
N ASP A 137 -8.04 1.22 4.34
CA ASP A 137 -9.15 1.96 3.74
C ASP A 137 -8.64 2.81 2.58
N ILE A 138 -9.35 2.78 1.45
CA ILE A 138 -9.03 3.64 0.30
C ILE A 138 -9.64 5.01 0.54
N ILE A 139 -8.80 6.01 0.79
CA ILE A 139 -9.25 7.41 0.99
C ILE A 139 -9.30 8.21 -0.31
N GLN A 140 -8.55 7.77 -1.33
CA GLN A 140 -8.63 8.31 -2.68
C GLN A 140 -8.41 7.19 -3.68
N LYS A 141 -9.38 6.96 -4.57
CA LYS A 141 -9.22 6.02 -5.69
C LYS A 141 -8.17 6.55 -6.66
N GLY A 142 -7.26 5.67 -7.07
CA GLY A 142 -6.37 5.91 -8.19
C GLY A 142 -6.93 5.29 -9.46
N TYR A 143 -6.20 5.40 -10.55
CA TYR A 143 -6.56 4.75 -11.81
C TYR A 143 -5.34 4.11 -12.48
N ALA A 144 -5.58 3.07 -13.26
CA ALA A 144 -4.61 2.50 -14.19
C ALA A 144 -5.12 2.68 -15.62
N THR A 145 -4.26 3.13 -16.53
CA THR A 145 -4.56 3.10 -17.96
C THR A 145 -4.09 1.77 -18.52
N ILE A 146 -5.00 0.98 -19.08
CA ILE A 146 -4.73 -0.32 -19.67
C ILE A 146 -4.90 -0.23 -21.18
N THR A 147 -3.88 -0.70 -21.90
CA THR A 147 -3.83 -0.82 -23.35
C THR A 147 -3.66 -2.29 -23.74
N ASP A 148 -3.61 -2.60 -25.02
CA ASP A 148 -3.35 -3.94 -25.54
C ASP A 148 -2.02 -4.54 -25.04
N SER A 149 -0.99 -3.72 -24.83
CA SER A 149 0.31 -4.17 -24.29
C SER A 149 0.22 -4.68 -22.84
N ASN A 150 -0.84 -4.34 -22.10
CA ASN A 150 -1.10 -4.80 -20.75
C ASN A 150 -2.10 -5.96 -20.70
N SER A 151 -2.72 -6.33 -21.83
CA SER A 151 -3.76 -7.35 -21.89
C SER A 151 -3.17 -8.78 -21.94
N PRO A 152 -3.73 -9.74 -21.20
CA PRO A 152 -4.82 -9.61 -20.23
C PRO A 152 -4.35 -8.96 -18.92
N TYR A 153 -5.15 -8.05 -18.38
CA TYR A 153 -4.84 -7.36 -17.11
C TYR A 153 -5.73 -7.90 -15.99
N THR A 154 -5.13 -8.36 -14.89
CA THR A 154 -5.88 -8.75 -13.69
C THR A 154 -5.91 -7.59 -12.72
N THR A 155 -7.12 -7.12 -12.42
CA THR A 155 -7.34 -5.99 -11.53
C THR A 155 -7.47 -6.42 -10.05
N VAL A 156 -7.46 -5.45 -9.15
CA VAL A 156 -7.67 -5.64 -7.71
C VAL A 156 -8.94 -4.92 -7.26
N ALA A 157 -9.50 -5.30 -6.13
CA ALA A 157 -10.64 -4.61 -5.53
C ALA A 157 -10.32 -3.12 -5.31
N GLY A 158 -11.30 -2.26 -5.53
CA GLY A 158 -11.19 -0.80 -5.41
C GLY A 158 -10.51 -0.09 -6.59
N ALA A 159 -10.05 -0.81 -7.62
CA ALA A 159 -9.36 -0.22 -8.77
C ALA A 159 -10.32 0.51 -9.71
N GLN A 160 -9.83 1.61 -10.31
CA GLN A 160 -10.41 2.25 -11.48
C GLN A 160 -9.52 1.99 -12.70
N ILE A 161 -10.10 1.45 -13.76
CA ILE A 161 -9.40 1.10 -14.99
C ILE A 161 -9.86 2.01 -16.12
N PHE A 162 -8.92 2.72 -16.72
CA PHE A 162 -9.13 3.45 -17.96
C PHE A 162 -8.70 2.56 -19.11
N ALA A 163 -9.69 1.92 -19.73
CA ALA A 163 -9.49 0.96 -20.81
C ALA A 163 -9.34 1.71 -22.13
N ASN A 164 -8.20 1.53 -22.79
CA ASN A 164 -7.91 2.11 -24.10
C ASN A 164 -7.75 0.97 -25.13
N THR A 165 -8.79 0.74 -25.92
CA THR A 165 -8.84 -0.29 -26.96
C THR A 165 -8.58 0.28 -28.36
N THR A 166 -7.95 1.45 -28.48
CA THR A 166 -7.73 2.12 -29.78
C THR A 166 -6.97 1.22 -30.76
N ALA A 167 -5.95 0.49 -30.30
CA ALA A 167 -5.12 -0.35 -31.16
C ALA A 167 -5.71 -1.76 -31.35
N ASN A 168 -6.10 -2.43 -30.26
CA ASN A 168 -6.59 -3.81 -30.27
C ASN A 168 -7.62 -4.04 -29.16
N PRO A 169 -8.43 -5.12 -29.23
CA PRO A 169 -9.24 -5.59 -28.10
C PRO A 169 -8.40 -5.90 -26.88
N ILE A 170 -8.95 -5.68 -25.69
CA ILE A 170 -8.28 -5.95 -24.41
C ILE A 170 -9.16 -6.81 -23.50
N THR A 171 -8.53 -7.51 -22.57
CA THR A 171 -9.21 -8.28 -21.53
C THR A 171 -8.82 -7.73 -20.16
N ILE A 172 -9.82 -7.44 -19.34
CA ILE A 172 -9.68 -7.07 -17.92
C ILE A 172 -10.24 -8.20 -17.08
N ASN A 173 -9.39 -8.92 -16.36
CA ASN A 173 -9.82 -9.96 -15.44
C ASN A 173 -10.17 -9.34 -14.08
N LEU A 174 -11.32 -9.70 -13.53
CA LEU A 174 -11.72 -9.33 -12.17
C LEU A 174 -10.86 -10.04 -11.13
N PRO A 175 -10.86 -9.60 -9.85
CA PRO A 175 -10.18 -10.31 -8.78
C PRO A 175 -10.64 -11.77 -8.68
N ALA A 176 -9.70 -12.71 -8.47
CA ALA A 176 -10.00 -14.15 -8.42
C ALA A 176 -10.82 -14.57 -7.18
N SER A 177 -10.73 -13.82 -6.10
CA SER A 177 -11.40 -14.11 -4.83
C SER A 177 -12.07 -12.84 -4.31
N PRO A 178 -13.15 -12.39 -4.95
CA PRO A 178 -13.85 -11.18 -4.55
C PRO A 178 -14.58 -11.38 -3.21
N ALA A 179 -14.57 -10.36 -2.37
CA ALA A 179 -15.38 -10.28 -1.16
C ALA A 179 -16.65 -9.47 -1.39
N VAL A 180 -17.64 -9.62 -0.51
CA VAL A 180 -18.85 -8.80 -0.55
C VAL A 180 -18.46 -7.33 -0.30
N GLY A 181 -18.87 -6.46 -1.22
CA GLY A 181 -18.55 -5.03 -1.18
C GLY A 181 -17.36 -4.63 -2.05
N ASP A 182 -16.62 -5.59 -2.64
CA ASP A 182 -15.59 -5.27 -3.61
C ASP A 182 -16.18 -4.62 -4.86
N GLU A 183 -15.52 -3.58 -5.35
CA GLU A 183 -15.91 -2.81 -6.52
C GLU A 183 -14.71 -2.68 -7.47
N VAL A 184 -14.95 -2.80 -8.76
CA VAL A 184 -14.01 -2.45 -9.83
C VAL A 184 -14.75 -1.59 -10.84
N SER A 185 -14.16 -0.45 -11.22
CA SER A 185 -14.69 0.43 -12.25
C SER A 185 -13.86 0.33 -13.52
N VAL A 186 -14.49 0.07 -14.66
CA VAL A 186 -13.85 0.04 -15.98
C VAL A 186 -14.51 1.05 -16.89
N LEU A 187 -13.72 1.97 -17.47
CA LEU A 187 -14.21 3.07 -18.28
C LEU A 187 -13.58 3.03 -19.68
N ASP A 188 -14.41 3.21 -20.71
CA ASP A 188 -13.94 3.46 -22.08
C ASP A 188 -13.47 4.91 -22.21
N THR A 189 -12.16 5.11 -22.19
CA THR A 189 -11.59 6.46 -22.24
C THR A 189 -11.46 7.03 -23.64
N ARG A 190 -11.67 6.22 -24.67
CA ARG A 190 -11.52 6.62 -26.08
C ARG A 190 -12.78 6.43 -26.94
N GLY A 191 -13.84 5.85 -26.36
CA GLY A 191 -15.06 5.54 -27.11
C GLY A 191 -14.84 4.48 -28.18
N THR A 192 -13.91 3.54 -27.97
CA THR A 192 -13.46 2.59 -28.98
C THR A 192 -13.95 1.15 -28.77
N TRP A 193 -14.75 0.88 -27.73
CA TRP A 193 -15.26 -0.48 -27.47
C TRP A 193 -16.21 -1.00 -28.58
N GLY A 194 -16.82 -0.10 -29.31
CA GLY A 194 -17.65 -0.48 -30.48
C GLY A 194 -16.84 -1.03 -31.65
N SER A 195 -15.54 -0.72 -31.72
CA SER A 195 -14.63 -1.21 -32.78
C SER A 195 -13.72 -2.32 -32.27
N ASN A 196 -13.19 -2.17 -31.07
CA ASN A 196 -12.32 -3.14 -30.42
C ASN A 196 -12.84 -3.39 -29.01
N ASN A 197 -13.36 -4.58 -28.74
CA ASN A 197 -14.03 -4.87 -27.47
C ASN A 197 -13.08 -4.79 -26.27
N CYS A 198 -13.65 -4.41 -25.14
CA CYS A 198 -13.09 -4.68 -23.82
C CYS A 198 -13.84 -5.87 -23.22
N THR A 199 -13.16 -7.00 -23.06
CA THR A 199 -13.72 -8.19 -22.40
C THR A 199 -13.50 -8.12 -20.92
N ILE A 200 -14.54 -8.34 -20.12
CA ILE A 200 -14.44 -8.46 -18.66
C ILE A 200 -14.38 -9.95 -18.32
N GLY A 201 -13.17 -10.43 -18.01
CA GLY A 201 -12.93 -11.80 -17.61
C GLY A 201 -13.29 -12.03 -16.14
N ARG A 202 -14.06 -13.06 -15.86
CA ARG A 202 -14.55 -13.41 -14.51
C ARG A 202 -13.50 -14.02 -13.60
N ASN A 203 -12.33 -14.41 -14.13
CA ASN A 203 -11.19 -14.97 -13.41
C ASN A 203 -11.57 -16.12 -12.44
N GLY A 204 -12.46 -17.00 -12.90
CA GLY A 204 -12.89 -18.18 -12.13
C GLY A 204 -14.15 -18.00 -11.29
N SER A 205 -14.57 -16.77 -11.00
CA SER A 205 -15.80 -16.50 -10.23
C SER A 205 -16.99 -16.24 -11.16
N PRO A 206 -18.21 -16.75 -10.89
CA PRO A 206 -19.36 -16.50 -11.74
C PRO A 206 -19.79 -15.03 -11.69
N ILE A 207 -20.21 -14.46 -12.84
CA ILE A 207 -20.84 -13.15 -12.94
C ILE A 207 -22.33 -13.40 -13.19
N ASN A 208 -23.22 -12.87 -12.34
CA ASN A 208 -24.67 -13.10 -12.44
C ASN A 208 -25.04 -14.60 -12.60
N SER A 209 -24.36 -15.47 -11.86
CA SER A 209 -24.48 -16.94 -11.98
C SER A 209 -24.00 -17.54 -13.32
N ALA A 210 -23.49 -16.74 -14.25
CA ALA A 210 -22.89 -17.23 -15.47
C ALA A 210 -21.47 -17.77 -15.21
N THR A 211 -21.14 -18.89 -15.87
CA THR A 211 -19.84 -19.58 -15.76
C THR A 211 -18.98 -19.44 -17.02
N SER A 212 -19.39 -18.61 -17.98
CA SER A 212 -18.65 -18.20 -19.18
C SER A 212 -18.39 -16.69 -19.18
N ASP A 213 -17.29 -16.27 -19.76
CA ASP A 213 -16.95 -14.86 -19.99
C ASP A 213 -17.69 -14.27 -21.16
#